data_0d6b999603be2e96c3a4eb6e86685b3b
#
_entry.id   0d6b999603be2e96c3a4eb6e86685b3b
#
_cell.length_a   1.000
_cell.length_b   1.000
_cell.length_c   1.000
_cell.angle_alpha   90.00
_cell.angle_beta   90.00
_cell.angle_gamma   90.00
#
_symmetry.space_group_name_H-M   'P 1'
#
loop_
_entity.id
_entity.type
_entity.pdbx_description
1 polymer ?
#
loop_
_entity_poly.entity_id
_entity_poly.type
_entity_poly.pdbx_seq_one_letter_code
_entity_poly.pdbx_strand_id
1 'polypeptide(L)'
;MSSVQKLEQLSVKPKEIRLSVLQSELQETARLLALSQKVSVLVPSGGTVCIDHGLFLTVAENLIGNAARFAEKAISIQITLQNDSMTLNIEDDGAGYPLSLVQNGPNPFETTSSNSSHFGMGLYSSRILCEKHGGRLILENRVGGGASATAIFHFV
;
A
#
# COMPACT_ATOMS: atom_id res chain seq x y z
N MET A 1 -18.01 -3.02 -18.21
CA MET A 1 -17.81 -2.44 -16.86
C MET A 1 -16.38 -1.90 -16.76
N SER A 2 -16.23 -0.66 -16.33
CA SER A 2 -14.92 -0.05 -16.18
C SER A 2 -14.16 -0.61 -14.97
N SER A 3 -12.85 -0.37 -14.93
CA SER A 3 -12.02 -0.78 -13.78
C SER A 3 -12.52 -0.13 -12.48
N VAL A 4 -12.93 1.13 -12.55
CA VAL A 4 -13.46 1.85 -11.38
C VAL A 4 -14.76 1.19 -10.90
N GLN A 5 -15.67 0.87 -11.83
CA GLN A 5 -16.92 0.22 -11.48
C GLN A 5 -16.70 -1.17 -10.87
N LYS A 6 -15.74 -1.92 -11.39
CA LYS A 6 -15.40 -3.23 -10.83
C LYS A 6 -14.90 -3.11 -9.39
N LEU A 7 -14.03 -2.12 -9.12
CA LEU A 7 -13.52 -1.87 -7.78
C LEU A 7 -14.65 -1.51 -6.82
N GLU A 8 -15.55 -0.65 -7.23
CA GLU A 8 -16.66 -0.22 -6.38
C GLU A 8 -17.62 -1.35 -6.03
N GLN A 9 -17.72 -2.36 -6.90
CA GLN A 9 -18.61 -3.50 -6.71
C GLN A 9 -17.96 -4.66 -5.95
N LEU A 10 -16.65 -4.60 -5.70
CA LEU A 10 -15.98 -5.65 -4.94
C LEU A 10 -16.49 -5.71 -3.51
N SER A 11 -16.66 -6.92 -3.02
CA SER A 11 -16.96 -7.16 -1.61
C SER A 11 -15.74 -7.79 -0.94
N VAL A 12 -15.47 -7.38 0.29
CA VAL A 12 -14.39 -7.93 1.08
C VAL A 12 -14.80 -9.28 1.62
N LYS A 13 -13.93 -10.28 1.47
CA LYS A 13 -14.14 -11.64 1.98
C LYS A 13 -13.05 -11.92 3.01
N PRO A 14 -13.23 -11.48 4.28
CA PRO A 14 -12.19 -11.63 5.27
C PRO A 14 -12.00 -13.08 5.70
N LYS A 15 -10.76 -13.41 5.96
CA LYS A 15 -10.37 -14.70 6.52
C LYS A 15 -9.26 -14.49 7.53
N GLU A 16 -9.13 -15.41 8.45
CA GLU A 16 -8.05 -15.39 9.41
C GLU A 16 -6.75 -15.82 8.73
N ILE A 17 -5.72 -14.98 8.82
CA ILE A 17 -4.43 -15.20 8.17
C ILE A 17 -3.32 -14.96 9.19
N ARG A 18 -2.33 -15.86 9.22
CA ARG A 18 -1.17 -15.70 10.10
C ARG A 18 -0.28 -14.56 9.63
N LEU A 19 0.21 -13.77 10.56
CA LEU A 19 1.16 -12.70 10.26
C LEU A 19 2.43 -13.22 9.61
N SER A 20 2.87 -14.43 9.98
CA SER A 20 4.05 -15.04 9.36
C SER A 20 3.88 -15.27 7.87
N VAL A 21 2.65 -15.56 7.43
CA VAL A 21 2.34 -15.70 6.00
C VAL A 21 2.47 -14.35 5.31
N LEU A 22 1.92 -13.30 5.91
CA LEU A 22 2.02 -11.95 5.34
C LEU A 22 3.46 -11.49 5.28
N GLN A 23 4.26 -11.79 6.31
CA GLN A 23 5.69 -11.44 6.33
C GLN A 23 6.42 -12.08 5.14
N SER A 24 6.20 -13.37 4.93
CA SER A 24 6.85 -14.09 3.83
C SER A 24 6.43 -13.52 2.48
N GLU A 25 5.15 -13.19 2.33
CA GLU A 25 4.65 -12.63 1.08
C GLU A 25 5.18 -11.23 0.81
N LEU A 26 5.29 -10.39 1.84
CA LEU A 26 5.88 -9.06 1.69
C LEU A 26 7.36 -9.16 1.30
N GLN A 27 8.10 -10.08 1.92
CA GLN A 27 9.50 -10.31 1.57
C GLN A 27 9.64 -10.78 0.12
N GLU A 28 8.79 -11.68 -0.32
CA GLU A 28 8.82 -12.18 -1.70
C GLU A 28 8.43 -11.09 -2.70
N THR A 29 7.40 -10.30 -2.40
CA THR A 29 7.00 -9.20 -3.25
C THR A 29 8.13 -8.17 -3.40
N ALA A 30 8.79 -7.84 -2.29
CA ALA A 30 9.93 -6.92 -2.31
C ALA A 30 11.09 -7.50 -3.14
N ARG A 31 11.36 -8.78 -3.00
CA ARG A 31 12.42 -9.45 -3.75
C ARG A 31 12.17 -9.38 -5.26
N LEU A 32 10.91 -9.51 -5.67
CA LEU A 32 10.55 -9.50 -7.09
C LEU A 32 10.49 -8.09 -7.67
N LEU A 33 10.06 -7.10 -6.90
CA LEU A 33 9.79 -5.75 -7.40
C LEU A 33 10.91 -4.76 -7.12
N ALA A 34 11.57 -4.87 -5.98
CA ALA A 34 12.60 -3.91 -5.55
C ALA A 34 14.00 -4.52 -5.72
N LEU A 35 14.42 -4.69 -6.98
CA LEU A 35 15.64 -5.43 -7.31
C LEU A 35 16.92 -4.68 -6.95
N SER A 36 16.89 -3.36 -6.92
CA SER A 36 18.10 -2.54 -6.73
C SER A 36 18.13 -1.80 -5.39
N GLN A 37 17.04 -1.85 -4.61
CA GLN A 37 16.98 -1.18 -3.33
C GLN A 37 17.22 -2.14 -2.17
N LYS A 38 17.69 -1.59 -1.06
CA LYS A 38 17.77 -2.31 0.19
C LYS A 38 16.41 -2.23 0.88
N VAL A 39 15.79 -3.38 1.13
CA VAL A 39 14.45 -3.44 1.69
C VAL A 39 14.49 -4.05 3.09
N SER A 40 13.83 -3.40 4.03
CA SER A 40 13.58 -3.95 5.35
C SER A 40 12.09 -4.26 5.50
N VAL A 41 11.78 -5.42 6.07
CA VAL A 41 10.40 -5.85 6.32
C VAL A 41 10.27 -6.17 7.80
N LEU A 42 9.39 -5.43 8.49
CA LEU A 42 9.16 -5.59 9.92
C LEU A 42 7.70 -5.91 10.17
N VAL A 43 7.44 -7.10 10.66
CA VAL A 43 6.09 -7.61 10.94
C VAL A 43 6.08 -8.18 12.36
N PRO A 44 5.03 -7.93 13.16
CA PRO A 44 4.95 -8.51 14.51
C PRO A 44 5.08 -10.03 14.47
N SER A 45 5.77 -10.60 15.46
CA SER A 45 5.94 -12.04 15.55
C SER A 45 4.70 -12.68 16.18
N GLY A 46 4.18 -13.71 15.50
CA GLY A 46 3.00 -14.44 15.96
C GLY A 46 1.69 -13.70 15.75
N GLY A 47 0.61 -14.43 15.87
CA GLY A 47 -0.73 -13.87 15.76
C GLY A 47 -1.32 -13.97 14.36
N THR A 48 -2.60 -13.63 14.31
CA THR A 48 -3.40 -13.66 13.08
C THR A 48 -4.16 -12.35 12.92
N VAL A 49 -4.56 -12.09 11.67
CA VAL A 49 -5.42 -10.95 11.32
C VAL A 49 -6.58 -11.45 10.48
N CYS A 50 -7.69 -10.72 10.51
CA CYS A 50 -8.88 -11.07 9.72
C CYS A 50 -9.07 -10.02 8.63
N ILE A 51 -8.63 -10.35 7.42
CA ILE A 51 -8.66 -9.45 6.25
C ILE A 51 -8.93 -10.27 4.99
N ASP A 52 -9.22 -9.58 3.90
CA ASP A 52 -9.26 -10.22 2.58
C ASP A 52 -7.83 -10.34 2.07
N HIS A 53 -7.32 -11.56 2.04
CA HIS A 53 -5.92 -11.85 1.70
C HIS A 53 -5.55 -11.37 0.30
N GLY A 54 -6.39 -11.68 -0.69
CA GLY A 54 -6.12 -11.28 -2.08
C GLY A 54 -6.11 -9.77 -2.25
N LEU A 55 -7.05 -9.07 -1.62
CA LEU A 55 -7.10 -7.61 -1.70
C LEU A 55 -5.92 -6.97 -0.97
N PHE A 56 -5.51 -7.52 0.17
CA PHE A 56 -4.31 -7.06 0.86
C PHE A 56 -3.07 -7.17 -0.03
N LEU A 57 -2.90 -8.31 -0.71
CA LEU A 57 -1.75 -8.52 -1.60
C LEU A 57 -1.76 -7.53 -2.76
N THR A 58 -2.93 -7.22 -3.30
CA THR A 58 -3.04 -6.21 -4.36
C THR A 58 -2.56 -4.86 -3.88
N VAL A 59 -2.97 -4.44 -2.69
CA VAL A 59 -2.51 -3.17 -2.09
C VAL A 59 -0.99 -3.22 -1.88
N ALA A 60 -0.48 -4.29 -1.30
CA ALA A 60 0.95 -4.44 -1.03
C ALA A 60 1.77 -4.34 -2.33
N GLU A 61 1.36 -5.05 -3.38
CA GLU A 61 2.04 -5.01 -4.67
C GLU A 61 2.05 -3.60 -5.27
N ASN A 62 0.90 -2.91 -5.21
CA ASN A 62 0.80 -1.55 -5.72
C ASN A 62 1.73 -0.59 -4.97
N LEU A 63 1.74 -0.65 -3.64
CA LEU A 63 2.53 0.27 -2.83
C LEU A 63 4.03 -0.06 -2.90
N ILE A 64 4.40 -1.32 -2.86
CA ILE A 64 5.79 -1.74 -2.99
C ILE A 64 6.31 -1.43 -4.41
N GLY A 65 5.49 -1.67 -5.42
CA GLY A 65 5.84 -1.35 -6.80
C GLY A 65 6.11 0.14 -7.00
N ASN A 66 5.28 1.01 -6.42
CA ASN A 66 5.51 2.44 -6.47
C ASN A 66 6.81 2.82 -5.75
N ALA A 67 7.02 2.29 -4.55
CA ALA A 67 8.26 2.55 -3.82
C ALA A 67 9.48 2.12 -4.62
N ALA A 68 9.43 0.94 -5.25
CA ALA A 68 10.53 0.44 -6.07
C ALA A 68 10.85 1.33 -7.27
N ARG A 69 9.82 1.97 -7.84
CA ARG A 69 10.01 2.88 -8.99
C ARG A 69 10.67 4.18 -8.59
N PHE A 70 10.41 4.70 -7.40
CA PHE A 70 10.78 6.05 -7.00
C PHE A 70 11.84 6.12 -5.91
N ALA A 71 12.07 5.03 -5.16
CA ALA A 71 13.12 4.99 -4.15
C ALA A 71 14.50 5.12 -4.78
N GLU A 72 15.40 5.81 -4.08
CA GLU A 72 16.79 5.87 -4.50
C GLU A 72 17.56 4.62 -4.05
N LYS A 73 17.59 4.36 -2.74
CA LYS A 73 18.41 3.29 -2.17
C LYS A 73 17.67 2.35 -1.25
N ALA A 74 16.66 2.83 -0.54
CA ALA A 74 16.08 2.08 0.56
C ALA A 74 14.55 2.16 0.60
N ILE A 75 13.94 1.03 0.97
CA ILE A 75 12.50 0.91 1.19
C ILE A 75 12.29 0.23 2.53
N SER A 76 11.34 0.76 3.32
CA SER A 76 10.94 0.18 4.58
C SER A 76 9.49 -0.28 4.48
N ILE A 77 9.23 -1.52 4.87
CA ILE A 77 7.89 -2.13 4.87
C ILE A 77 7.60 -2.57 6.29
N GLN A 78 6.48 -2.12 6.85
CA GLN A 78 6.15 -2.42 8.23
C GLN A 78 4.67 -2.68 8.40
N ILE A 79 4.33 -3.71 9.17
CA ILE A 79 2.97 -3.96 9.66
C ILE A 79 2.93 -3.61 11.14
N THR A 80 1.91 -2.85 11.54
CA THR A 80 1.59 -2.61 12.94
C THR A 80 0.15 -3.00 13.20
N LEU A 81 -0.11 -3.45 14.43
CA LEU A 81 -1.45 -3.90 14.82
C LEU A 81 -2.05 -2.97 15.85
N GLN A 82 -3.33 -2.68 15.69
CA GLN A 82 -4.20 -2.07 16.67
C GLN A 82 -5.22 -3.12 17.11
N ASN A 83 -6.06 -2.81 18.08
CA ASN A 83 -7.05 -3.78 18.57
C ASN A 83 -8.00 -4.27 17.49
N ASP A 84 -8.39 -3.38 16.57
CA ASP A 84 -9.41 -3.64 15.57
C ASP A 84 -8.94 -3.44 14.14
N SER A 85 -7.63 -3.21 13.95
CA SER A 85 -7.10 -2.90 12.62
C SER A 85 -5.65 -3.28 12.46
N MET A 86 -5.24 -3.35 11.21
CA MET A 86 -3.85 -3.57 10.83
C MET A 86 -3.43 -2.44 9.90
N THR A 87 -2.21 -1.96 10.07
CA THR A 87 -1.63 -0.93 9.23
C THR A 87 -0.44 -1.49 8.48
N LEU A 88 -0.43 -1.30 7.16
CA LEU A 88 0.73 -1.56 6.31
C LEU A 88 1.33 -0.22 5.93
N ASN A 89 2.57 0.03 6.32
CA ASN A 89 3.29 1.26 6.00
C ASN A 89 4.47 0.96 5.10
N ILE A 90 4.60 1.72 4.02
CA ILE A 90 5.71 1.57 3.07
C ILE A 90 6.34 2.94 2.87
N GLU A 91 7.61 3.05 3.21
CA GLU A 91 8.37 4.29 3.10
C GLU A 91 9.55 4.11 2.17
N ASP A 92 9.88 5.16 1.42
CA ASP A 92 11.06 5.16 0.56
C ASP A 92 11.86 6.44 0.75
N ASP A 93 13.04 6.48 0.19
CA ASP A 93 13.97 7.60 0.27
C ASP A 93 14.06 8.38 -1.05
N GLY A 94 13.03 8.32 -1.87
CA GLY A 94 12.98 9.02 -3.14
C GLY A 94 12.57 10.48 -3.01
N ALA A 95 12.07 11.04 -4.11
CA ALA A 95 11.68 12.45 -4.18
C ALA A 95 10.39 12.78 -3.44
N GLY A 96 9.61 11.78 -3.06
CA GLY A 96 8.30 11.98 -2.45
C GLY A 96 7.20 12.09 -3.49
N TYR A 97 5.98 12.26 -2.98
CA TYR A 97 4.80 12.42 -3.83
C TYR A 97 4.63 13.88 -4.26
N PRO A 98 4.03 14.12 -5.46
CA PRO A 98 3.57 15.46 -5.81
C PRO A 98 2.63 16.01 -4.73
N LEU A 99 2.71 17.32 -4.49
CA LEU A 99 1.91 17.95 -3.43
C LEU A 99 0.41 17.76 -3.64
N SER A 100 -0.05 17.81 -4.90
CA SER A 100 -1.46 17.59 -5.22
C SER A 100 -1.94 16.20 -4.79
N LEU A 101 -1.09 15.20 -4.92
CA LEU A 101 -1.43 13.83 -4.54
C LEU A 101 -1.54 13.70 -3.02
N VAL A 102 -0.64 14.35 -2.28
CA VAL A 102 -0.68 14.35 -0.81
C VAL A 102 -1.93 15.07 -0.30
N GLN A 103 -2.27 16.21 -0.91
CA GLN A 103 -3.39 17.04 -0.46
C GLN A 103 -4.75 16.45 -0.83
N ASN A 104 -4.88 15.91 -2.03
CA ASN A 104 -6.18 15.49 -2.58
C ASN A 104 -6.38 13.98 -2.61
N GLY A 105 -5.31 13.22 -2.41
CA GLY A 105 -5.34 11.77 -2.55
C GLY A 105 -5.37 11.33 -4.01
N PRO A 106 -5.29 10.03 -4.25
CA PRO A 106 -5.32 9.49 -5.60
C PRO A 106 -6.70 9.60 -6.22
N ASN A 107 -6.73 9.93 -7.52
CA ASN A 107 -7.95 10.14 -8.28
C ASN A 107 -7.84 9.36 -9.60
N PRO A 108 -8.85 8.55 -9.98
CA PRO A 108 -8.77 7.74 -11.19
C PRO A 108 -8.74 8.55 -12.48
N PHE A 109 -9.15 9.82 -12.43
CA PHE A 109 -9.28 10.67 -13.60
C PHE A 109 -8.14 11.68 -13.76
N GLU A 110 -7.13 11.64 -12.89
CA GLU A 110 -5.98 12.52 -13.00
C GLU A 110 -5.01 11.99 -14.03
N THR A 111 -5.11 12.49 -15.26
CA THR A 111 -4.23 12.10 -16.35
C THR A 111 -3.49 13.27 -16.96
N THR A 112 -3.69 14.48 -16.43
CA THR A 112 -3.19 15.71 -17.08
C THR A 112 -1.75 16.06 -16.72
N SER A 113 -1.23 15.50 -15.63
CA SER A 113 0.14 15.74 -15.18
C SER A 113 0.98 14.50 -15.40
N SER A 114 2.18 14.66 -15.95
CA SER A 114 3.11 13.54 -16.12
C SER A 114 3.49 12.90 -14.79
N ASN A 115 3.53 13.69 -13.71
CA ASN A 115 3.82 13.15 -12.39
C ASN A 115 2.66 12.34 -11.85
N SER A 116 1.43 12.81 -12.02
CA SER A 116 0.24 12.08 -11.57
C SER A 116 0.06 10.77 -12.32
N SER A 117 0.38 10.74 -13.62
CA SER A 117 0.22 9.55 -14.45
C SER A 117 1.13 8.41 -14.03
N HIS A 118 2.26 8.69 -13.36
CA HIS A 118 3.18 7.67 -12.88
C HIS A 118 2.62 6.87 -11.70
N PHE A 119 1.70 7.45 -10.94
CA PHE A 119 1.07 6.77 -9.82
C PHE A 119 -0.25 6.10 -10.21
N GLY A 120 -0.91 6.64 -11.22
CA GLY A 120 -2.03 6.04 -11.93
C GLY A 120 -3.09 5.37 -11.08
N MET A 121 -3.63 4.29 -11.61
CA MET A 121 -4.71 3.53 -10.98
C MET A 121 -4.27 2.73 -9.77
N GLY A 122 -2.98 2.45 -9.61
CA GLY A 122 -2.48 1.63 -8.49
C GLY A 122 -2.77 2.25 -7.14
N LEU A 123 -2.52 3.55 -6.97
CA LEU A 123 -2.81 4.24 -5.72
C LEU A 123 -4.32 4.40 -5.50
N TYR A 124 -5.07 4.70 -6.56
CA TYR A 124 -6.52 4.80 -6.46
C TYR A 124 -7.13 3.45 -6.08
N SER A 125 -6.70 2.37 -6.73
CA SER A 125 -7.16 1.01 -6.39
C SER A 125 -6.87 0.69 -4.93
N SER A 126 -5.67 1.00 -4.46
CA SER A 126 -5.28 0.76 -3.07
C SER A 126 -6.17 1.55 -2.10
N ARG A 127 -6.48 2.80 -2.42
CA ARG A 127 -7.39 3.62 -1.62
C ARG A 127 -8.75 2.95 -1.48
N ILE A 128 -9.33 2.53 -2.61
CA ILE A 128 -10.67 1.91 -2.60
C ILE A 128 -10.66 0.60 -1.81
N LEU A 129 -9.62 -0.23 -1.99
CA LEU A 129 -9.54 -1.50 -1.28
C LEU A 129 -9.38 -1.31 0.23
N CYS A 130 -8.63 -0.30 0.66
CA CYS A 130 -8.53 0.04 2.08
C CYS A 130 -9.89 0.52 2.62
N GLU A 131 -10.58 1.37 1.86
CA GLU A 131 -11.89 1.87 2.26
C GLU A 131 -12.94 0.75 2.32
N LYS A 132 -12.84 -0.23 1.43
CA LYS A 132 -13.69 -1.43 1.48
C LYS A 132 -13.48 -2.24 2.75
N HIS A 133 -12.28 -2.18 3.33
CA HIS A 133 -11.98 -2.79 4.63
C HIS A 133 -12.34 -1.88 5.81
N GLY A 134 -13.05 -0.78 5.56
CA GLY A 134 -13.40 0.18 6.62
C GLY A 134 -12.25 1.08 7.05
N GLY A 135 -11.11 0.99 6.37
CA GLY A 135 -9.94 1.80 6.66
C GLY A 135 -9.72 2.90 5.64
N ARG A 136 -8.47 3.23 5.40
CA ARG A 136 -8.12 4.28 4.44
C ARG A 136 -6.65 4.18 4.03
N LEU A 137 -6.31 4.91 2.97
CA LEU A 137 -4.94 5.07 2.49
C LEU A 137 -4.49 6.50 2.76
N ILE A 138 -3.36 6.66 3.43
CA ILE A 138 -2.77 7.97 3.74
C ILE A 138 -1.44 8.08 3.01
N LEU A 139 -1.30 9.14 2.20
CA LEU A 139 -0.07 9.42 1.47
C LEU A 139 0.57 10.67 2.06
N GLU A 140 1.84 10.57 2.42
CA GLU A 140 2.57 11.67 3.04
C GLU A 140 3.98 11.75 2.48
N ASN A 141 4.58 12.93 2.56
CA ASN A 141 6.00 13.09 2.33
C ASN A 141 6.72 13.10 3.67
N ARG A 142 7.83 12.37 3.74
CA ARG A 142 8.61 12.21 4.97
C ARG A 142 9.42 13.47 5.25
N VAL A 143 9.56 13.77 6.52
CA VAL A 143 10.51 14.80 6.96
C VAL A 143 11.91 14.32 6.60
N GLY A 144 12.65 15.13 5.85
CA GLY A 144 13.98 14.75 5.40
C GLY A 144 14.03 14.10 4.02
N GLY A 145 12.88 13.84 3.41
CA GLY A 145 12.81 13.33 2.04
C GLY A 145 12.22 11.94 1.94
N GLY A 146 11.51 11.71 0.83
CA GLY A 146 10.90 10.43 0.53
C GLY A 146 9.39 10.41 0.75
N ALA A 147 8.78 9.30 0.36
CA ALA A 147 7.34 9.10 0.42
C ALA A 147 6.97 8.10 1.51
N SER A 148 5.78 8.25 2.06
CA SER A 148 5.21 7.30 3.02
C SER A 148 3.77 7.01 2.64
N ALA A 149 3.46 5.74 2.41
CA ALA A 149 2.10 5.26 2.14
C ALA A 149 1.66 4.38 3.32
N THR A 150 0.52 4.73 3.91
CA THR A 150 -0.02 4.01 5.05
C THR A 150 -1.40 3.47 4.68
N ALA A 151 -1.52 2.15 4.61
CA ALA A 151 -2.76 1.46 4.29
C ALA A 151 -3.34 0.86 5.56
N ILE A 152 -4.57 1.23 5.90
CA ILE A 152 -5.25 0.80 7.12
C ILE A 152 -6.38 -0.15 6.75
N PHE A 153 -6.39 -1.32 7.39
CA PHE A 153 -7.40 -2.36 7.20
C PHE A 153 -8.08 -2.62 8.54
N HIS A 154 -9.37 -2.33 8.64
CA HIS A 154 -10.13 -2.70 9.82
C HIS A 154 -10.56 -4.16 9.73
N PHE A 155 -10.51 -4.86 10.86
CA PHE A 155 -11.00 -6.24 10.92
C PHE A 155 -12.53 -6.22 10.93
N VAL A 156 -13.09 -7.13 10.17
CA VAL A 156 -14.55 -7.20 10.02
C VAL A 156 -15.10 -8.39 10.79
#